data_17ddfb913380c5775602a4a22dea4e67
#
_entry.id   17ddfb913380c5775602a4a22dea4e67
#
_cell.length_a   1.000
_cell.length_b   1.000
_cell.length_c   1.000
_cell.angle_alpha   90.00
_cell.angle_beta   90.00
_cell.angle_gamma   90.00
#
_symmetry.space_group_name_H-M   'P 1'
#
loop_
_entity.id
_entity.type
_entity.pdbx_description
1 polymer ?
#
loop_
_entity_poly.entity_id
_entity_poly.type
_entity_poly.pdbx_seq_one_letter_code
_entity_poly.pdbx_strand_id
1 'polypeptide(L)'
;LNPQQLQTAQNLFEREAEVLEELGNQHPQIPDLFAFFQLTVPSLQPGKQEQFFYLVQEFINGENLEEEFTKNGKFSEAQILEILQQILPVLQFVHAHGSIHRDIKPSNIMRSRKGALFLLDFGAVKQVTKVAASSASSTGIYSMGYAPPEQMSGGQIYPSTDLYALAVTCLTLLTGKQPNELFDTYNNQWNWRTYAQVSPRLANILDRMLLSSPNQRYHSADEVLAALTLPPPAPPVQTTAAVTPVNPSPPPVARQPRFSLVEVLGAAAFSGFEGGLIAIALSSLPVTPGISIGLTVAIVGSLIYAQYRRLLEGKDLPILIGISLTIVLIFRNAL
;
A
#
# COMPACT_ATOMS: atom_id res chain seq x y z
N LEU A 1 -26.75 14.57 5.75
CA LEU A 1 -25.55 14.81 4.95
C LEU A 1 -25.53 16.28 4.51
N ASN A 2 -24.35 16.91 4.50
CA ASN A 2 -24.21 18.22 3.87
C ASN A 2 -24.22 18.06 2.32
N PRO A 3 -24.47 19.14 1.54
CA PRO A 3 -24.59 19.05 0.08
C PRO A 3 -23.36 18.43 -0.59
N GLN A 4 -22.18 18.67 -0.06
CA GLN A 4 -20.92 18.16 -0.60
C GLN A 4 -20.76 16.64 -0.34
N GLN A 5 -21.20 16.17 0.83
CA GLN A 5 -21.24 14.74 1.15
C GLN A 5 -22.27 13.99 0.30
N LEU A 6 -23.42 14.61 0.05
CA LEU A 6 -24.46 14.03 -0.80
C LEU A 6 -23.95 13.88 -2.24
N GLN A 7 -23.32 14.93 -2.79
CA GLN A 7 -22.73 14.87 -4.14
C GLN A 7 -21.63 13.82 -4.24
N THR A 8 -20.79 13.69 -3.22
CA THR A 8 -19.75 12.65 -3.18
C THR A 8 -20.38 11.26 -3.19
N ALA A 9 -21.40 11.03 -2.35
CA ALA A 9 -22.12 9.76 -2.31
C ALA A 9 -22.77 9.42 -3.67
N GLN A 10 -23.41 10.41 -4.30
CA GLN A 10 -24.00 10.24 -5.62
C GLN A 10 -22.96 9.85 -6.67
N ASN A 11 -21.83 10.57 -6.73
CA ASN A 11 -20.77 10.28 -7.70
C ASN A 11 -20.17 8.88 -7.54
N LEU A 12 -20.09 8.38 -6.29
CA LEU A 12 -19.62 7.02 -6.02
C LEU A 12 -20.62 5.97 -6.50
N PHE A 13 -21.89 6.24 -6.24
CA PHE A 13 -22.98 5.35 -6.60
C PHE A 13 -23.14 5.23 -8.13
N GLU A 14 -23.05 6.36 -8.84
CA GLU A 14 -23.07 6.41 -10.30
C GLU A 14 -21.86 5.64 -10.88
N ARG A 15 -20.68 5.82 -10.30
CA ARG A 15 -19.46 5.10 -10.72
C ARG A 15 -19.59 3.60 -10.51
N GLU A 16 -20.13 3.16 -9.38
CA GLU A 16 -20.35 1.74 -9.12
C GLU A 16 -21.29 1.11 -10.16
N ALA A 17 -22.37 1.82 -10.51
CA ALA A 17 -23.29 1.40 -11.55
C ALA A 17 -22.60 1.29 -12.92
N GLU A 18 -21.82 2.31 -13.34
CA GLU A 18 -21.06 2.29 -14.60
C GLU A 18 -20.09 1.11 -14.68
N VAL A 19 -19.38 0.84 -13.60
CA VAL A 19 -18.40 -0.26 -13.55
C VAL A 19 -19.10 -1.63 -13.56
N LEU A 20 -20.18 -1.80 -12.80
CA LEU A 20 -20.95 -3.05 -12.81
C LEU A 20 -21.64 -3.29 -14.15
N GLU A 21 -22.12 -2.25 -14.84
CA GLU A 21 -22.67 -2.36 -16.20
C GLU A 21 -21.59 -2.83 -17.20
N GLU A 22 -20.36 -2.31 -17.05
CA GLU A 22 -19.25 -2.66 -17.94
C GLU A 22 -18.67 -4.05 -17.63
N LEU A 23 -18.53 -4.45 -16.37
CA LEU A 23 -17.78 -5.64 -15.95
C LEU A 23 -18.66 -6.82 -15.51
N GLY A 24 -19.85 -6.59 -14.91
CA GLY A 24 -20.68 -7.62 -14.31
C GLY A 24 -21.11 -8.67 -15.32
N ASN A 25 -21.74 -8.24 -16.41
CA ASN A 25 -22.21 -9.15 -17.48
C ASN A 25 -21.10 -9.90 -18.24
N GLN A 26 -19.83 -9.61 -17.95
CA GLN A 26 -18.68 -10.16 -18.68
C GLN A 26 -17.86 -11.14 -17.84
N HIS A 27 -18.03 -11.16 -16.52
CA HIS A 27 -17.26 -12.04 -15.64
C HIS A 27 -18.14 -12.76 -14.60
N PRO A 28 -18.14 -14.10 -14.53
CA PRO A 28 -19.07 -14.89 -13.72
C PRO A 28 -18.89 -14.73 -12.19
N GLN A 29 -17.89 -14.02 -11.73
CA GLN A 29 -17.59 -13.78 -10.31
C GLN A 29 -17.71 -12.29 -9.94
N ILE A 30 -18.31 -11.48 -10.81
CA ILE A 30 -18.71 -10.10 -10.55
C ILE A 30 -20.24 -10.07 -10.70
N PRO A 31 -21.00 -9.55 -9.72
CA PRO A 31 -22.46 -9.52 -9.80
C PRO A 31 -22.96 -8.73 -11.00
N ASP A 32 -24.00 -9.22 -11.66
CA ASP A 32 -24.68 -8.52 -12.74
C ASP A 32 -25.43 -7.30 -12.20
N LEU A 33 -25.36 -6.18 -12.89
CA LEU A 33 -26.20 -5.02 -12.65
C LEU A 33 -27.55 -5.18 -13.36
N PHE A 34 -28.66 -5.17 -12.60
CA PHE A 34 -30.00 -5.26 -13.16
C PHE A 34 -30.66 -3.92 -13.36
N ALA A 35 -30.45 -2.96 -12.44
CA ALA A 35 -30.98 -1.61 -12.57
C ALA A 35 -30.20 -0.63 -11.72
N PHE A 36 -30.18 0.63 -12.17
CA PHE A 36 -29.71 1.77 -11.42
C PHE A 36 -30.71 2.92 -11.62
N PHE A 37 -31.26 3.47 -10.55
CA PHE A 37 -32.24 4.56 -10.65
C PHE A 37 -32.27 5.41 -9.40
N GLN A 38 -32.74 6.64 -9.58
CA GLN A 38 -32.97 7.59 -8.51
C GLN A 38 -34.49 7.70 -8.22
N LEU A 39 -34.83 7.72 -6.95
CA LEU A 39 -36.20 7.97 -6.47
C LEU A 39 -36.22 9.25 -5.64
N THR A 40 -37.10 10.18 -6.01
CA THR A 40 -37.33 11.41 -5.25
C THR A 40 -38.66 11.30 -4.54
N VAL A 41 -38.68 11.43 -3.22
CA VAL A 41 -39.89 11.34 -2.40
C VAL A 41 -40.06 12.59 -1.54
N PRO A 42 -41.31 12.95 -1.15
CA PRO A 42 -41.54 14.01 -0.18
C PRO A 42 -40.88 13.66 1.17
N SER A 43 -40.14 14.61 1.74
CA SER A 43 -39.58 14.47 3.08
C SER A 43 -40.68 14.58 4.15
N LEU A 44 -40.42 14.04 5.33
CA LEU A 44 -41.25 14.28 6.52
C LEU A 44 -41.25 15.76 6.92
N GLN A 45 -40.31 16.58 6.44
CA GLN A 45 -40.29 18.01 6.63
C GLN A 45 -41.07 18.72 5.50
N PRO A 46 -42.08 19.55 5.82
CA PRO A 46 -42.92 20.23 4.83
C PRO A 46 -42.08 21.02 3.81
N GLY A 47 -42.35 20.79 2.52
CA GLY A 47 -41.69 21.50 1.41
C GLY A 47 -40.29 21.01 1.05
N LYS A 48 -39.78 19.95 1.66
CA LYS A 48 -38.52 19.31 1.28
C LYS A 48 -38.74 18.01 0.54
N GLN A 49 -37.81 17.68 -0.34
CA GLN A 49 -37.73 16.40 -1.03
C GLN A 49 -36.45 15.67 -0.61
N GLU A 50 -36.51 14.36 -0.55
CA GLU A 50 -35.39 13.48 -0.29
C GLU A 50 -35.14 12.63 -1.54
N GLN A 51 -33.86 12.43 -1.85
CA GLN A 51 -33.42 11.64 -2.98
C GLN A 51 -32.75 10.36 -2.48
N PHE A 52 -33.18 9.24 -3.05
CA PHE A 52 -32.62 7.92 -2.79
C PHE A 52 -32.09 7.34 -4.09
N PHE A 53 -30.91 6.74 -4.02
CA PHE A 53 -30.29 6.06 -5.15
C PHE A 53 -30.40 4.56 -4.91
N TYR A 54 -30.84 3.84 -5.93
CA TYR A 54 -31.01 2.38 -5.88
C TYR A 54 -30.11 1.73 -6.94
N LEU A 55 -29.29 0.78 -6.48
CA LEU A 55 -28.52 -0.11 -7.32
C LEU A 55 -29.06 -1.52 -7.08
N VAL A 56 -29.59 -2.13 -8.13
CA VAL A 56 -30.15 -3.48 -8.09
C VAL A 56 -29.20 -4.39 -8.84
N GLN A 57 -28.61 -5.34 -8.11
CA GLN A 57 -27.63 -6.25 -8.67
C GLN A 57 -27.99 -7.71 -8.35
N GLU A 58 -27.27 -8.63 -8.98
CA GLU A 58 -27.39 -10.05 -8.70
C GLU A 58 -27.23 -10.35 -7.22
N PHE A 59 -28.16 -11.13 -6.67
CA PHE A 59 -28.09 -11.59 -5.29
C PHE A 59 -27.22 -12.84 -5.17
N ILE A 60 -26.07 -12.70 -4.55
CA ILE A 60 -25.18 -13.84 -4.28
C ILE A 60 -25.62 -14.53 -3.00
N ASN A 61 -26.21 -15.71 -3.13
CA ASN A 61 -26.63 -16.52 -1.98
C ASN A 61 -25.44 -17.18 -1.31
N GLY A 62 -24.92 -16.56 -0.25
CA GLY A 62 -23.71 -16.99 0.45
C GLY A 62 -23.39 -16.13 1.66
N GLU A 63 -22.12 -16.12 2.04
CA GLU A 63 -21.59 -15.34 3.15
C GLU A 63 -20.28 -14.67 2.68
N ASN A 64 -20.00 -13.46 3.18
CA ASN A 64 -18.71 -12.85 2.91
C ASN A 64 -17.62 -13.46 3.81
N LEU A 65 -16.34 -13.28 3.42
CA LEU A 65 -15.23 -13.91 4.15
C LEU A 65 -15.07 -13.38 5.59
N GLU A 66 -15.59 -12.20 5.91
CA GLU A 66 -15.60 -11.67 7.28
C GLU A 66 -16.62 -12.40 8.15
N GLU A 67 -17.81 -12.69 7.61
CA GLU A 67 -18.84 -13.49 8.27
C GLU A 67 -18.37 -14.95 8.44
N GLU A 68 -17.77 -15.53 7.40
CA GLU A 68 -17.20 -16.87 7.43
C GLU A 68 -16.08 -16.96 8.49
N PHE A 69 -15.20 -15.97 8.55
CA PHE A 69 -14.14 -15.86 9.56
C PHE A 69 -14.72 -15.76 10.97
N THR A 70 -15.75 -14.94 11.17
CA THR A 70 -16.40 -14.76 12.48
C THR A 70 -17.02 -16.06 12.99
N LYS A 71 -17.57 -16.89 12.10
CA LYS A 71 -18.20 -18.17 12.44
C LYS A 71 -17.20 -19.29 12.65
N ASN A 72 -16.20 -19.39 11.76
CA ASN A 72 -15.33 -20.56 11.66
C ASN A 72 -13.91 -20.31 12.21
N GLY A 73 -13.56 -19.06 12.52
CA GLY A 73 -12.22 -18.68 12.97
C GLY A 73 -11.21 -18.59 11.84
N LYS A 74 -9.93 -18.76 12.18
CA LYS A 74 -8.80 -18.59 11.24
C LYS A 74 -8.86 -19.54 10.05
N PHE A 75 -8.48 -19.03 8.89
CA PHE A 75 -8.38 -19.80 7.66
C PHE A 75 -7.06 -20.59 7.61
N SER A 76 -7.12 -21.77 7.06
CA SER A 76 -5.95 -22.58 6.73
C SER A 76 -5.22 -22.06 5.48
N GLU A 77 -3.97 -22.48 5.30
CA GLU A 77 -3.22 -22.21 4.06
C GLU A 77 -3.99 -22.66 2.80
N ALA A 78 -4.63 -23.81 2.84
CA ALA A 78 -5.40 -24.34 1.71
C ALA A 78 -6.56 -23.41 1.32
N GLN A 79 -7.26 -22.86 2.30
CA GLN A 79 -8.35 -21.89 2.06
C GLN A 79 -7.82 -20.56 1.52
N ILE A 80 -6.64 -20.11 1.97
CA ILE A 80 -6.01 -18.90 1.40
C ILE A 80 -5.56 -19.14 -0.04
N LEU A 81 -5.01 -20.30 -0.34
CA LEU A 81 -4.64 -20.65 -1.73
C LEU A 81 -5.88 -20.69 -2.63
N GLU A 82 -6.99 -21.23 -2.14
CA GLU A 82 -8.28 -21.21 -2.85
C GLU A 82 -8.76 -19.78 -3.12
N ILE A 83 -8.70 -18.88 -2.12
CA ILE A 83 -9.06 -17.48 -2.28
C ILE A 83 -8.18 -16.82 -3.36
N LEU A 84 -6.87 -16.98 -3.27
CA LEU A 84 -5.94 -16.44 -4.26
C LEU A 84 -6.23 -16.96 -5.67
N GLN A 85 -6.46 -18.29 -5.81
CA GLN A 85 -6.75 -18.92 -7.11
C GLN A 85 -8.07 -18.44 -7.73
N GLN A 86 -9.07 -18.08 -6.92
CA GLN A 86 -10.36 -17.61 -7.42
C GLN A 86 -10.43 -16.09 -7.62
N ILE A 87 -9.76 -15.29 -6.78
CA ILE A 87 -9.86 -13.82 -6.84
C ILE A 87 -8.82 -13.20 -7.78
N LEU A 88 -7.63 -13.79 -7.91
CA LEU A 88 -6.62 -13.25 -8.85
C LEU A 88 -7.10 -13.19 -10.30
N PRO A 89 -7.82 -14.21 -10.86
CA PRO A 89 -8.41 -14.10 -12.19
C PRO A 89 -9.46 -12.99 -12.31
N VAL A 90 -10.24 -12.72 -11.26
CA VAL A 90 -11.18 -11.58 -11.23
C VAL A 90 -10.42 -10.26 -11.31
N LEU A 91 -9.37 -10.11 -10.51
CA LEU A 91 -8.53 -8.90 -10.54
C LEU A 91 -7.80 -8.75 -11.87
N GLN A 92 -7.32 -9.85 -12.48
CA GLN A 92 -6.75 -9.82 -13.83
C GLN A 92 -7.74 -9.25 -14.84
N PHE A 93 -8.99 -9.72 -14.81
CA PHE A 93 -10.05 -9.22 -15.67
C PHE A 93 -10.35 -7.72 -15.43
N VAL A 94 -10.53 -7.30 -14.18
CA VAL A 94 -10.77 -5.90 -13.81
C VAL A 94 -9.62 -4.99 -14.29
N HIS A 95 -8.38 -5.42 -14.06
CA HIS A 95 -7.18 -4.65 -14.46
C HIS A 95 -7.03 -4.58 -15.98
N ALA A 96 -7.37 -5.64 -16.72
CA ALA A 96 -7.34 -5.67 -18.18
C ALA A 96 -8.34 -4.65 -18.80
N HIS A 97 -9.44 -4.35 -18.09
CA HIS A 97 -10.40 -3.29 -18.46
C HIS A 97 -9.97 -1.90 -17.96
N GLY A 98 -8.72 -1.73 -17.52
CA GLY A 98 -8.17 -0.44 -17.08
C GLY A 98 -8.74 0.07 -15.76
N SER A 99 -9.31 -0.79 -14.94
CA SER A 99 -9.92 -0.46 -13.65
C SER A 99 -9.10 -1.02 -12.49
N ILE A 100 -9.07 -0.32 -11.37
CA ILE A 100 -8.46 -0.74 -10.09
C ILE A 100 -9.55 -0.71 -9.03
N HIS A 101 -9.75 -1.80 -8.30
CA HIS A 101 -10.87 -1.97 -7.35
C HIS A 101 -10.75 -1.07 -6.13
N ARG A 102 -9.57 -1.01 -5.49
CA ARG A 102 -9.19 -0.13 -4.37
C ARG A 102 -9.81 -0.44 -3.00
N ASP A 103 -10.71 -1.39 -2.90
CA ASP A 103 -11.34 -1.76 -1.63
C ASP A 103 -11.45 -3.29 -1.45
N ILE A 104 -10.34 -4.00 -1.69
CA ILE A 104 -10.25 -5.43 -1.44
C ILE A 104 -10.12 -5.67 0.07
N LYS A 105 -11.10 -6.38 0.65
CA LYS A 105 -11.15 -6.75 2.07
C LYS A 105 -12.08 -7.96 2.28
N PRO A 106 -12.06 -8.62 3.44
CA PRO A 106 -12.88 -9.82 3.67
C PRO A 106 -14.38 -9.60 3.45
N SER A 107 -14.94 -8.45 3.83
CA SER A 107 -16.37 -8.14 3.65
C SER A 107 -16.79 -7.93 2.19
N ASN A 108 -15.84 -7.64 1.29
CA ASN A 108 -16.10 -7.42 -0.14
C ASN A 108 -15.81 -8.67 -1.00
N ILE A 109 -15.49 -9.80 -0.39
CA ILE A 109 -15.36 -11.09 -1.08
C ILE A 109 -16.41 -12.04 -0.52
N MET A 110 -17.37 -12.46 -1.35
CA MET A 110 -18.47 -13.32 -0.94
C MET A 110 -18.29 -14.74 -1.49
N ARG A 111 -18.43 -15.73 -0.62
CA ARG A 111 -18.48 -17.14 -1.00
C ARG A 111 -19.92 -17.56 -1.17
N SER A 112 -20.29 -17.93 -2.38
CA SER A 112 -21.61 -18.53 -2.66
C SER A 112 -21.74 -19.91 -2.00
N ARG A 113 -22.97 -20.37 -1.81
CA ARG A 113 -23.22 -21.74 -1.31
C ARG A 113 -22.66 -22.87 -2.21
N LYS A 114 -22.32 -22.55 -3.45
CA LYS A 114 -21.66 -23.47 -4.39
C LYS A 114 -20.13 -23.45 -4.30
N GLY A 115 -19.55 -22.60 -3.42
CA GLY A 115 -18.12 -22.46 -3.20
C GLY A 115 -17.42 -21.43 -4.10
N ALA A 116 -18.09 -20.86 -5.10
CA ALA A 116 -17.52 -19.81 -5.94
C ALA A 116 -17.41 -18.49 -5.15
N LEU A 117 -16.26 -17.82 -5.29
CA LEU A 117 -16.03 -16.49 -4.71
C LEU A 117 -16.46 -15.42 -5.70
N PHE A 118 -17.08 -14.38 -5.18
CA PHE A 118 -17.51 -13.18 -5.91
C PHE A 118 -16.81 -11.96 -5.31
N LEU A 119 -16.39 -11.03 -6.18
CA LEU A 119 -15.87 -9.73 -5.76
C LEU A 119 -17.02 -8.71 -5.81
N LEU A 120 -17.23 -8.01 -4.69
CA LEU A 120 -18.33 -7.07 -4.48
C LEU A 120 -17.82 -5.65 -4.28
N ASP A 121 -18.72 -4.66 -4.38
CA ASP A 121 -18.49 -3.25 -4.04
C ASP A 121 -17.45 -2.56 -4.92
N PHE A 122 -17.87 -2.17 -6.12
CA PHE A 122 -17.06 -1.46 -7.10
C PHE A 122 -17.13 0.08 -6.95
N GLY A 123 -17.74 0.61 -5.88
CA GLY A 123 -17.89 2.05 -5.65
C GLY A 123 -16.58 2.82 -5.50
N ALA A 124 -15.50 2.16 -5.09
CA ALA A 124 -14.18 2.76 -4.95
C ALA A 124 -13.32 2.70 -6.24
N VAL A 125 -13.78 2.04 -7.30
CA VAL A 125 -13.02 1.79 -8.54
C VAL A 125 -12.52 3.08 -9.19
N LYS A 126 -11.29 3.05 -9.71
CA LYS A 126 -10.71 4.11 -10.52
C LYS A 126 -10.29 3.57 -11.89
N GLN A 127 -10.82 4.17 -12.94
CA GLN A 127 -10.37 3.90 -14.31
C GLN A 127 -9.03 4.60 -14.58
N VAL A 128 -8.02 3.84 -14.96
CA VAL A 128 -6.65 4.34 -15.20
C VAL A 128 -6.54 5.02 -16.57
N THR A 129 -7.39 4.63 -17.53
CA THR A 129 -7.28 5.04 -18.93
C THR A 129 -7.97 6.37 -19.29
N LYS A 130 -8.87 6.88 -18.44
CA LYS A 130 -9.70 8.07 -18.79
C LYS A 130 -9.22 9.40 -18.23
N VAL A 131 -8.09 9.50 -17.53
CA VAL A 131 -7.72 10.75 -16.87
C VAL A 131 -6.27 11.15 -17.02
N ALA A 132 -5.96 11.79 -18.14
CA ALA A 132 -4.88 12.79 -18.21
C ALA A 132 -5.38 14.22 -17.86
N ALA A 133 -6.63 14.44 -17.49
CA ALA A 133 -7.25 15.78 -17.51
C ALA A 133 -8.05 16.22 -16.28
N SER A 134 -8.10 15.50 -15.18
CA SER A 134 -8.70 16.08 -13.96
C SER A 134 -7.90 15.71 -12.72
N SER A 135 -7.23 16.72 -12.16
CA SER A 135 -6.71 16.77 -10.81
C SER A 135 -7.85 16.80 -9.76
N ALA A 136 -8.83 15.92 -9.89
CA ALA A 136 -9.79 15.70 -8.83
C ALA A 136 -9.05 14.89 -7.76
N SER A 137 -8.81 15.50 -6.60
CA SER A 137 -8.33 14.85 -5.38
C SER A 137 -9.00 13.50 -5.24
N SER A 138 -8.21 12.42 -5.17
CA SER A 138 -8.74 11.10 -4.89
C SER A 138 -9.54 11.22 -3.60
N THR A 139 -10.86 11.02 -3.68
CA THR A 139 -11.69 10.92 -2.49
C THR A 139 -11.05 9.87 -1.60
N GLY A 140 -10.68 10.24 -0.37
CA GLY A 140 -9.98 9.38 0.58
C GLY A 140 -10.87 8.24 1.12
N ILE A 141 -11.56 7.54 0.20
CA ILE A 141 -12.39 6.38 0.49
C ILE A 141 -11.52 5.15 0.32
N TYR A 142 -11.13 4.60 1.45
CA TYR A 142 -10.41 3.34 1.55
C TYR A 142 -10.65 2.74 2.93
N SER A 143 -10.63 1.43 3.00
CA SER A 143 -10.74 0.71 4.27
C SER A 143 -9.43 0.80 5.03
N MET A 144 -9.48 1.39 6.23
CA MET A 144 -8.31 1.59 7.08
C MET A 144 -7.59 0.25 7.33
N GLY A 145 -6.27 0.26 7.09
CA GLY A 145 -5.40 -0.89 7.28
C GLY A 145 -5.24 -1.80 6.07
N TYR A 146 -6.17 -1.83 5.12
CA TYR A 146 -6.06 -2.63 3.89
C TYR A 146 -5.40 -1.87 2.74
N ALA A 147 -5.55 -0.57 2.70
CA ALA A 147 -5.01 0.27 1.64
C ALA A 147 -3.48 0.44 1.75
N PRO A 148 -2.73 0.34 0.63
CA PRO A 148 -1.29 0.58 0.62
C PRO A 148 -0.95 2.08 0.71
N PRO A 149 0.34 2.41 1.01
CA PRO A 149 0.79 3.79 1.20
C PRO A 149 0.46 4.75 0.06
N GLU A 150 0.59 4.30 -1.20
CA GLU A 150 0.27 5.13 -2.39
C GLU A 150 -1.20 5.51 -2.46
N GLN A 151 -2.11 4.62 -2.03
CA GLN A 151 -3.54 4.90 -1.98
C GLN A 151 -3.88 5.87 -0.85
N MET A 152 -3.29 5.67 0.33
CA MET A 152 -3.49 6.55 1.50
C MET A 152 -3.00 7.96 1.27
N SER A 153 -1.89 8.12 0.54
CA SER A 153 -1.32 9.43 0.20
C SER A 153 -2.01 10.14 -0.98
N GLY A 154 -3.03 9.50 -1.61
CA GLY A 154 -3.68 10.03 -2.80
C GLY A 154 -2.80 10.00 -4.05
N GLY A 155 -1.76 9.18 -4.06
CA GLY A 155 -0.84 9.00 -5.18
C GLY A 155 -1.42 8.26 -6.38
N GLN A 156 -0.55 7.89 -7.30
CA GLN A 156 -0.92 7.06 -8.43
C GLN A 156 -1.14 5.62 -7.96
N ILE A 157 -2.22 5.00 -8.43
CA ILE A 157 -2.58 3.61 -8.12
C ILE A 157 -2.32 2.70 -9.30
N TYR A 158 -2.08 1.42 -9.01
CA TYR A 158 -1.64 0.39 -9.94
C TYR A 158 -2.39 -0.93 -9.69
N PRO A 159 -2.35 -1.91 -10.59
CA PRO A 159 -2.80 -3.27 -10.29
C PRO A 159 -2.21 -3.84 -8.99
N SER A 160 -0.95 -3.53 -8.70
CA SER A 160 -0.28 -3.91 -7.45
C SER A 160 -0.88 -3.31 -6.18
N THR A 161 -1.73 -2.27 -6.29
CA THR A 161 -2.51 -1.70 -5.17
C THR A 161 -3.56 -2.71 -4.68
N ASP A 162 -4.31 -3.34 -5.58
CA ASP A 162 -5.28 -4.39 -5.24
C ASP A 162 -4.60 -5.66 -4.73
N LEU A 163 -3.44 -6.02 -5.32
CA LEU A 163 -2.66 -7.16 -4.87
C LEU A 163 -2.18 -7.00 -3.42
N TYR A 164 -1.77 -5.80 -3.03
CA TYR A 164 -1.43 -5.49 -1.65
C TYR A 164 -2.65 -5.68 -0.72
N ALA A 165 -3.78 -5.10 -1.06
CA ALA A 165 -5.00 -5.23 -0.26
C ALA A 165 -5.48 -6.68 -0.15
N LEU A 166 -5.35 -7.48 -1.23
CA LEU A 166 -5.62 -8.92 -1.21
C LEU A 166 -4.66 -9.67 -0.27
N ALA A 167 -3.37 -9.32 -0.25
CA ALA A 167 -2.43 -9.91 0.70
C ALA A 167 -2.79 -9.57 2.15
N VAL A 168 -3.13 -8.30 2.46
CA VAL A 168 -3.60 -7.92 3.80
C VAL A 168 -4.86 -8.69 4.19
N THR A 169 -5.80 -8.87 3.25
CA THR A 169 -7.00 -9.72 3.44
C THR A 169 -6.60 -11.15 3.83
N CYS A 170 -5.66 -11.76 3.10
CA CYS A 170 -5.15 -13.08 3.42
C CYS A 170 -4.49 -13.14 4.82
N LEU A 171 -3.70 -12.11 5.20
CA LEU A 171 -3.10 -12.05 6.53
C LEU A 171 -4.14 -11.98 7.64
N THR A 172 -5.17 -11.15 7.47
CA THR A 172 -6.26 -11.02 8.45
C THR A 172 -6.95 -12.37 8.68
N LEU A 173 -7.27 -13.07 7.60
CA LEU A 173 -7.93 -14.38 7.66
C LEU A 173 -7.02 -15.47 8.26
N LEU A 174 -5.73 -15.50 7.92
CA LEU A 174 -4.74 -16.46 8.45
C LEU A 174 -4.46 -16.25 9.94
N THR A 175 -4.29 -15.01 10.34
CA THR A 175 -3.79 -14.67 11.68
C THR A 175 -4.91 -14.44 12.69
N GLY A 176 -6.10 -14.08 12.21
CA GLY A 176 -7.20 -13.63 13.06
C GLY A 176 -6.94 -12.27 13.72
N LYS A 177 -5.99 -11.51 13.18
CA LYS A 177 -5.58 -10.21 13.69
C LYS A 177 -6.00 -9.10 12.72
N GLN A 178 -6.37 -7.95 13.26
CA GLN A 178 -6.64 -6.78 12.43
C GLN A 178 -5.33 -6.24 11.82
N PRO A 179 -5.38 -5.58 10.65
CA PRO A 179 -4.18 -5.08 9.98
C PRO A 179 -3.28 -4.19 10.85
N ASN A 180 -3.89 -3.34 11.70
CA ASN A 180 -3.16 -2.46 12.63
C ASN A 180 -2.43 -3.21 13.76
N GLU A 181 -2.81 -4.46 14.06
CA GLU A 181 -2.10 -5.32 15.02
C GLU A 181 -0.90 -6.04 14.38
N LEU A 182 -0.90 -6.15 13.04
CA LEU A 182 0.11 -6.85 12.27
C LEU A 182 1.18 -5.93 11.70
N PHE A 183 0.82 -4.66 11.44
CA PHE A 183 1.72 -3.70 10.82
C PHE A 183 2.48 -2.88 11.86
N ASP A 184 3.79 -3.04 11.88
CA ASP A 184 4.71 -2.23 12.68
C ASP A 184 5.03 -0.93 11.92
N THR A 185 4.40 0.16 12.34
CA THR A 185 4.57 1.49 11.73
C THR A 185 5.97 2.06 11.94
N TYR A 186 6.67 1.65 13.01
CA TYR A 186 8.00 2.14 13.32
C TYR A 186 9.05 1.55 12.38
N ASN A 187 8.96 0.23 12.11
CA ASN A 187 9.88 -0.48 11.22
C ASN A 187 9.35 -0.59 9.80
N ASN A 188 8.12 -0.13 9.52
CA ASN A 188 7.43 -0.27 8.24
C ASN A 188 7.38 -1.72 7.74
N GLN A 189 6.99 -2.64 8.64
CA GLN A 189 7.03 -4.09 8.40
C GLN A 189 5.77 -4.80 8.87
N TRP A 190 5.41 -5.86 8.16
CA TRP A 190 4.32 -6.76 8.53
C TRP A 190 4.85 -7.90 9.42
N ASN A 191 4.46 -7.95 10.70
CA ASN A 191 4.87 -8.94 11.68
C ASN A 191 3.86 -10.10 11.82
N TRP A 192 3.42 -10.66 10.71
CA TRP A 192 2.37 -11.66 10.66
C TRP A 192 2.83 -13.10 10.89
N ARG A 193 4.08 -13.42 10.54
CA ARG A 193 4.64 -14.79 10.59
C ARG A 193 4.67 -15.40 11.99
N THR A 194 4.58 -14.59 13.04
CA THR A 194 4.48 -15.03 14.43
C THR A 194 3.08 -15.56 14.80
N TYR A 195 2.07 -15.21 14.01
CA TYR A 195 0.66 -15.52 14.28
C TYR A 195 0.08 -16.63 13.38
N ALA A 196 0.75 -16.94 12.27
CA ALA A 196 0.35 -17.99 11.34
C ALA A 196 1.56 -18.66 10.70
N GLN A 197 1.48 -19.99 10.57
CA GLN A 197 2.49 -20.81 9.89
C GLN A 197 1.91 -21.27 8.56
N VAL A 198 2.62 -20.96 7.49
CA VAL A 198 2.30 -21.38 6.13
C VAL A 198 3.58 -21.86 5.43
N SER A 199 3.43 -22.48 4.27
CA SER A 199 4.58 -22.89 3.46
C SER A 199 5.50 -21.68 3.14
N PRO A 200 6.81 -21.88 3.04
CA PRO A 200 7.75 -20.80 2.67
C PRO A 200 7.37 -20.13 1.36
N ARG A 201 6.76 -20.89 0.46
CA ARG A 201 6.29 -20.39 -0.84
C ARG A 201 5.19 -19.36 -0.67
N LEU A 202 4.08 -19.71 -0.02
CA LEU A 202 2.98 -18.79 0.22
C LEU A 202 3.45 -17.57 1.01
N ALA A 203 4.27 -17.79 2.03
CA ALA A 203 4.83 -16.72 2.82
C ALA A 203 5.63 -15.71 1.99
N ASN A 204 6.49 -16.18 1.08
CA ASN A 204 7.29 -15.30 0.21
C ASN A 204 6.42 -14.54 -0.81
N ILE A 205 5.35 -15.16 -1.29
CA ILE A 205 4.39 -14.50 -2.20
C ILE A 205 3.67 -13.38 -1.46
N LEU A 206 3.10 -13.65 -0.29
CA LEU A 206 2.41 -12.65 0.52
C LEU A 206 3.34 -11.50 0.91
N ASP A 207 4.57 -11.78 1.37
CA ASP A 207 5.53 -10.75 1.73
C ASP A 207 5.89 -9.85 0.54
N ARG A 208 6.05 -10.43 -0.66
CA ARG A 208 6.32 -9.62 -1.86
C ARG A 208 5.13 -8.74 -2.24
N MET A 209 3.90 -9.23 -2.11
CA MET A 209 2.69 -8.43 -2.34
C MET A 209 2.58 -7.27 -1.35
N LEU A 210 3.11 -7.41 -0.13
CA LEU A 210 3.04 -6.45 0.96
C LEU A 210 4.17 -5.41 0.99
N LEU A 211 5.11 -5.44 0.05
CA LEU A 211 6.19 -4.45 -0.01
C LEU A 211 5.61 -3.03 -0.13
N SER A 212 6.22 -2.06 0.56
CA SER A 212 5.73 -0.68 0.61
C SER A 212 5.75 0.00 -0.76
N SER A 213 6.80 -0.27 -1.58
CA SER A 213 6.95 0.31 -2.91
C SER A 213 6.22 -0.52 -3.97
N PRO A 214 5.29 0.06 -4.76
CA PRO A 214 4.53 -0.67 -5.79
C PRO A 214 5.42 -1.38 -6.83
N ASN A 215 6.55 -0.78 -7.20
CA ASN A 215 7.48 -1.34 -8.19
C ASN A 215 8.28 -2.56 -7.71
N GLN A 216 8.25 -2.88 -6.43
CA GLN A 216 8.89 -4.07 -5.85
C GLN A 216 7.91 -5.23 -5.70
N ARG A 217 6.60 -4.95 -5.78
CA ARG A 217 5.53 -5.97 -5.74
C ARG A 217 5.45 -6.74 -7.06
N TYR A 218 4.53 -7.65 -7.15
CA TYR A 218 4.06 -8.17 -8.44
C TYR A 218 3.32 -7.06 -9.19
N HIS A 219 3.55 -6.97 -10.50
CA HIS A 219 2.94 -5.91 -11.32
C HIS A 219 1.56 -6.28 -11.84
N SER A 220 1.22 -7.57 -11.86
CA SER A 220 -0.07 -8.08 -12.30
C SER A 220 -0.52 -9.29 -11.50
N ALA A 221 -1.82 -9.61 -11.57
CA ALA A 221 -2.38 -10.83 -11.01
C ALA A 221 -1.78 -12.09 -11.65
N ASP A 222 -1.42 -12.03 -12.95
CA ASP A 222 -0.76 -13.13 -13.66
C ASP A 222 0.58 -13.51 -13.04
N GLU A 223 1.38 -12.51 -12.64
CA GLU A 223 2.65 -12.79 -11.99
C GLU A 223 2.48 -13.52 -10.65
N VAL A 224 1.43 -13.19 -9.88
CA VAL A 224 1.11 -13.88 -8.63
C VAL A 224 0.63 -15.30 -8.92
N LEU A 225 -0.27 -15.49 -9.90
CA LEU A 225 -0.75 -16.82 -10.32
C LEU A 225 0.40 -17.71 -10.80
N ALA A 226 1.31 -17.16 -11.60
CA ALA A 226 2.50 -17.88 -12.03
C ALA A 226 3.38 -18.27 -10.83
N ALA A 227 3.60 -17.36 -9.87
CA ALA A 227 4.33 -17.66 -8.66
C ALA A 227 3.65 -18.74 -7.80
N LEU A 228 2.33 -18.85 -7.81
CA LEU A 228 1.56 -19.90 -7.14
C LEU A 228 1.66 -21.27 -7.85
N THR A 229 1.90 -21.33 -9.15
CA THR A 229 1.90 -22.57 -9.94
C THR A 229 3.29 -23.12 -10.21
N LEU A 230 4.34 -22.28 -10.24
CA LEU A 230 5.71 -22.75 -10.49
C LEU A 230 6.10 -23.81 -9.43
N PRO A 231 6.76 -24.91 -9.80
CA PRO A 231 7.34 -25.83 -8.81
C PRO A 231 8.34 -25.06 -7.94
N PRO A 232 8.54 -25.46 -6.67
CA PRO A 232 9.58 -24.89 -5.83
C PRO A 232 10.90 -24.90 -6.63
N PRO A 233 11.73 -23.84 -6.56
CA PRO A 233 13.05 -23.89 -7.19
C PRO A 233 13.72 -25.16 -6.72
N ALA A 234 14.15 -26.00 -7.66
CA ALA A 234 14.85 -27.22 -7.37
C ALA A 234 16.01 -26.87 -6.40
N PRO A 235 16.22 -27.61 -5.32
CA PRO A 235 17.39 -27.40 -4.48
C PRO A 235 18.62 -27.37 -5.39
N PRO A 236 19.56 -26.45 -5.17
CA PRO A 236 20.74 -26.35 -6.02
C PRO A 236 21.32 -27.74 -6.20
N VAL A 237 21.35 -28.22 -7.44
CA VAL A 237 21.97 -29.51 -7.76
C VAL A 237 23.39 -29.38 -7.31
N GLN A 238 23.74 -30.05 -6.20
CA GLN A 238 25.12 -30.21 -5.80
C GLN A 238 25.73 -31.12 -6.88
N THR A 239 26.34 -30.51 -7.87
CA THR A 239 27.19 -31.22 -8.80
C THR A 239 28.31 -31.80 -7.95
N THR A 240 28.25 -33.09 -7.68
CA THR A 240 29.38 -33.86 -7.10
C THR A 240 30.49 -33.89 -8.13
N ALA A 241 31.22 -32.81 -8.25
CA ALA A 241 32.54 -32.82 -8.85
C ALA A 241 33.46 -33.54 -7.87
N ALA A 242 34.18 -34.52 -8.36
CA ALA A 242 35.15 -35.34 -7.60
C ALA A 242 36.06 -34.44 -6.75
N VAL A 243 35.99 -34.64 -5.45
CA VAL A 243 36.73 -33.84 -4.47
C VAL A 243 38.19 -34.26 -4.48
N THR A 244 39.06 -33.43 -5.03
CA THR A 244 40.45 -33.37 -4.58
C THR A 244 40.48 -32.68 -3.21
N PRO A 245 41.20 -33.17 -2.22
CA PRO A 245 41.20 -32.59 -0.88
C PRO A 245 41.91 -31.23 -0.89
N VAL A 246 41.13 -30.16 -0.88
CA VAL A 246 41.63 -28.81 -0.63
C VAL A 246 41.30 -28.47 0.85
N ASN A 247 42.33 -28.05 1.56
CA ASN A 247 42.29 -27.58 2.94
C ASN A 247 41.17 -26.54 3.16
N PRO A 248 40.37 -26.61 4.23
CA PRO A 248 39.24 -25.69 4.44
C PRO A 248 39.76 -24.28 4.73
N SER A 249 39.52 -23.37 3.77
CA SER A 249 39.59 -21.94 4.04
C SER A 249 38.36 -21.51 4.85
N PRO A 250 38.53 -20.60 5.83
CA PRO A 250 37.41 -20.14 6.66
C PRO A 250 36.32 -19.47 5.81
N PRO A 251 35.04 -19.57 6.24
CA PRO A 251 33.92 -19.00 5.47
C PRO A 251 34.08 -17.47 5.30
N PRO A 252 33.71 -16.91 4.15
CA PRO A 252 33.78 -15.47 3.97
C PRO A 252 32.79 -14.78 4.93
N VAL A 253 33.35 -14.01 5.86
CA VAL A 253 32.55 -13.09 6.68
C VAL A 253 31.84 -12.12 5.75
N ALA A 254 30.51 -12.07 5.83
CA ALA A 254 29.70 -11.08 5.11
C ALA A 254 30.19 -9.68 5.50
N ARG A 255 30.95 -9.04 4.61
CA ARG A 255 31.41 -7.67 4.81
C ARG A 255 30.20 -6.76 4.75
N GLN A 256 29.86 -6.13 5.86
CA GLN A 256 28.97 -4.97 5.86
C GLN A 256 29.56 -3.94 4.88
N PRO A 257 28.73 -3.29 4.04
CA PRO A 257 29.21 -2.31 3.09
C PRO A 257 29.91 -1.17 3.85
N ARG A 258 31.24 -1.09 3.73
CA ARG A 258 32.02 0.01 4.29
C ARG A 258 31.71 1.27 3.48
N PHE A 259 31.54 2.41 4.18
CA PHE A 259 31.47 3.71 3.52
C PHE A 259 32.78 3.93 2.74
N SER A 260 32.66 4.45 1.52
CA SER A 260 33.85 4.86 0.76
C SER A 260 34.45 6.12 1.41
N LEU A 261 35.77 6.32 1.26
CA LEU A 261 36.43 7.53 1.78
C LEU A 261 35.76 8.81 1.26
N VAL A 262 35.32 8.80 -0.01
CA VAL A 262 34.65 9.92 -0.66
C VAL A 262 33.27 10.18 -0.03
N GLU A 263 32.52 9.13 0.29
CA GLU A 263 31.22 9.27 0.99
C GLU A 263 31.38 9.86 2.39
N VAL A 264 32.40 9.41 3.14
CA VAL A 264 32.68 9.92 4.50
C VAL A 264 33.12 11.39 4.46
N LEU A 265 34.01 11.74 3.53
CA LEU A 265 34.47 13.13 3.37
C LEU A 265 33.35 14.05 2.87
N GLY A 266 32.54 13.58 1.93
CA GLY A 266 31.38 14.34 1.45
C GLY A 266 30.33 14.56 2.54
N ALA A 267 30.03 13.56 3.34
CA ALA A 267 29.12 13.66 4.46
C ALA A 267 29.63 14.62 5.55
N ALA A 268 30.92 14.57 5.87
CA ALA A 268 31.55 15.47 6.84
C ALA A 268 31.55 16.92 6.36
N ALA A 269 31.89 17.16 5.09
CA ALA A 269 31.87 18.50 4.49
C ALA A 269 30.46 19.10 4.47
N PHE A 270 29.46 18.29 4.09
CA PHE A 270 28.06 18.68 4.10
C PHE A 270 27.57 19.04 5.52
N SER A 271 27.81 18.17 6.50
CA SER A 271 27.37 18.40 7.88
C SER A 271 28.06 19.65 8.50
N GLY A 272 29.30 19.87 8.15
CA GLY A 272 30.04 21.08 8.59
C GLY A 272 29.47 22.36 7.96
N PHE A 273 29.16 22.33 6.66
CA PHE A 273 28.58 23.48 5.95
C PHE A 273 27.17 23.82 6.45
N GLU A 274 26.31 22.85 6.57
CA GLU A 274 24.94 22.99 7.10
C GLU A 274 24.96 23.47 8.55
N GLY A 275 25.85 22.91 9.38
CA GLY A 275 26.03 23.37 10.78
C GLY A 275 26.41 24.84 10.88
N GLY A 276 27.28 25.34 9.98
CA GLY A 276 27.63 26.74 9.87
C GLY A 276 26.43 27.62 9.51
N LEU A 277 25.65 27.24 8.50
CA LEU A 277 24.45 27.97 8.09
C LEU A 277 23.39 28.03 9.20
N ILE A 278 23.16 26.95 9.89
CA ILE A 278 22.22 26.87 11.01
C ILE A 278 22.68 27.73 12.19
N ALA A 279 23.96 27.68 12.52
CA ALA A 279 24.52 28.51 13.58
C ALA A 279 24.37 30.02 13.28
N ILE A 280 24.59 30.45 12.02
CA ILE A 280 24.38 31.83 11.57
C ILE A 280 22.90 32.22 11.68
N ALA A 281 22.00 31.36 11.21
CA ALA A 281 20.55 31.60 11.28
C ALA A 281 20.07 31.74 12.74
N LEU A 282 20.50 30.84 13.62
CA LEU A 282 20.10 30.84 15.03
C LEU A 282 20.73 32.01 15.82
N SER A 283 21.93 32.48 15.44
CA SER A 283 22.55 33.65 16.07
C SER A 283 21.81 34.96 15.75
N SER A 284 21.02 34.98 14.68
CA SER A 284 20.20 36.15 14.28
C SER A 284 18.87 36.22 15.05
N LEU A 285 18.51 35.19 15.82
CA LEU A 285 17.28 35.19 16.63
C LEU A 285 17.51 35.77 18.02
N PRO A 286 16.52 36.44 18.63
CA PRO A 286 16.62 37.01 19.99
C PRO A 286 16.49 35.91 21.07
N VAL A 287 17.35 34.90 21.02
CA VAL A 287 17.40 33.79 21.99
C VAL A 287 18.73 33.79 22.72
N THR A 288 18.76 33.20 23.93
CA THR A 288 19.99 33.11 24.70
C THR A 288 21.04 32.25 24.00
N PRO A 289 22.35 32.59 24.06
CA PRO A 289 23.40 31.85 23.35
C PRO A 289 23.42 30.34 23.65
N GLY A 290 23.07 29.93 24.87
CA GLY A 290 23.00 28.52 25.24
C GLY A 290 21.93 27.75 24.49
N ILE A 291 20.77 28.34 24.21
CA ILE A 291 19.69 27.73 23.47
C ILE A 291 20.08 27.57 21.98
N SER A 292 20.70 28.62 21.39
CA SER A 292 21.17 28.56 20.00
C SER A 292 22.22 27.47 19.78
N ILE A 293 23.16 27.31 20.69
CA ILE A 293 24.18 26.26 20.64
C ILE A 293 23.52 24.87 20.78
N GLY A 294 22.62 24.69 21.75
CA GLY A 294 21.91 23.42 21.96
C GLY A 294 21.11 23.00 20.75
N LEU A 295 20.37 23.91 20.12
CA LEU A 295 19.62 23.66 18.90
C LEU A 295 20.51 23.31 17.71
N THR A 296 21.62 24.04 17.52
CA THR A 296 22.60 23.73 16.45
C THR A 296 23.15 22.33 16.62
N VAL A 297 23.59 21.94 17.83
CA VAL A 297 24.10 20.59 18.10
C VAL A 297 23.06 19.52 17.83
N ALA A 298 21.80 19.73 18.25
CA ALA A 298 20.72 18.79 18.03
C ALA A 298 20.42 18.59 16.53
N ILE A 299 20.37 19.65 15.74
CA ILE A 299 20.08 19.58 14.31
C ILE A 299 21.25 18.92 13.55
N VAL A 300 22.48 19.33 13.81
CA VAL A 300 23.67 18.73 13.18
C VAL A 300 23.81 17.25 13.56
N GLY A 301 23.56 16.90 14.82
CA GLY A 301 23.55 15.51 15.28
C GLY A 301 22.49 14.66 14.54
N SER A 302 21.30 15.23 14.31
CA SER A 302 20.25 14.58 13.55
C SER A 302 20.62 14.37 12.07
N LEU A 303 21.29 15.34 11.44
CA LEU A 303 21.80 15.23 10.07
C LEU A 303 22.87 14.15 9.94
N ILE A 304 23.82 14.11 10.86
CA ILE A 304 24.87 13.07 10.91
C ILE A 304 24.24 11.69 11.10
N TYR A 305 23.26 11.57 12.00
CA TYR A 305 22.54 10.31 12.21
C TYR A 305 21.78 9.87 10.96
N ALA A 306 21.09 10.78 10.27
CA ALA A 306 20.35 10.49 9.04
C ALA A 306 21.29 10.02 7.91
N GLN A 307 22.47 10.62 7.78
CA GLN A 307 23.53 10.18 6.83
C GLN A 307 24.08 8.80 7.21
N TYR A 308 24.37 8.57 8.48
CA TYR A 308 24.83 7.26 8.97
C TYR A 308 23.82 6.15 8.69
N ARG A 309 22.54 6.43 8.87
CA ARG A 309 21.43 5.49 8.57
C ARG A 309 21.07 5.41 7.09
N ARG A 310 21.78 6.12 6.21
CA ARG A 310 21.50 6.23 4.77
C ARG A 310 20.07 6.70 4.45
N LEU A 311 19.48 7.53 5.32
CA LEU A 311 18.18 8.16 5.11
C LEU A 311 18.28 9.34 4.14
N LEU A 312 19.49 9.92 3.96
CA LEU A 312 19.82 10.97 3.00
C LEU A 312 20.76 10.39 1.94
N GLU A 313 20.35 10.48 0.68
CA GLU A 313 21.17 10.12 -0.47
C GLU A 313 21.91 11.32 -1.04
N GLY A 314 22.99 11.10 -1.80
CA GLY A 314 23.81 12.19 -2.36
C GLY A 314 23.03 13.19 -3.22
N LYS A 315 21.90 12.80 -3.82
CA LYS A 315 21.00 13.68 -4.57
C LYS A 315 20.16 14.62 -3.71
N ASP A 316 19.96 14.31 -2.41
CA ASP A 316 19.17 15.12 -1.48
C ASP A 316 20.00 16.27 -0.89
N LEU A 317 21.32 16.13 -0.88
CA LEU A 317 22.23 17.09 -0.29
C LEU A 317 22.17 18.50 -0.95
N PRO A 318 22.16 18.65 -2.29
CA PRO A 318 22.01 19.95 -2.94
C PRO A 318 20.67 20.63 -2.63
N ILE A 319 19.60 19.85 -2.47
CA ILE A 319 18.27 20.37 -2.15
C ILE A 319 18.25 20.94 -0.74
N LEU A 320 18.83 20.23 0.24
CA LEU A 320 18.94 20.70 1.62
C LEU A 320 19.77 21.97 1.71
N ILE A 321 20.92 22.04 1.04
CA ILE A 321 21.75 23.27 0.95
C ILE A 321 20.93 24.44 0.41
N GLY A 322 20.16 24.23 -0.66
CA GLY A 322 19.30 25.27 -1.24
C GLY A 322 18.24 25.78 -0.26
N ILE A 323 17.62 24.90 0.49
CA ILE A 323 16.62 25.25 1.52
C ILE A 323 17.28 26.05 2.65
N SER A 324 18.41 25.58 3.18
CA SER A 324 19.13 26.23 4.27
C SER A 324 19.63 27.63 3.89
N LEU A 325 20.19 27.80 2.69
CA LEU A 325 20.59 29.10 2.15
C LEU A 325 19.40 30.06 2.02
N THR A 326 18.26 29.59 1.54
CA THR A 326 17.04 30.38 1.40
C THR A 326 16.57 30.88 2.78
N ILE A 327 16.55 29.99 3.76
CA ILE A 327 16.18 30.35 5.15
C ILE A 327 17.11 31.42 5.70
N VAL A 328 18.44 31.25 5.57
CA VAL A 328 19.43 32.25 6.05
C VAL A 328 19.23 33.61 5.39
N LEU A 329 18.97 33.64 4.06
CA LEU A 329 18.71 34.88 3.32
C LEU A 329 17.44 35.60 3.78
N ILE A 330 16.35 34.84 4.05
CA ILE A 330 15.09 35.40 4.57
C ILE A 330 15.33 36.03 5.94
N PHE A 331 15.99 35.33 6.86
CA PHE A 331 16.25 35.85 8.22
C PHE A 331 17.23 37.03 8.23
N ARG A 332 18.21 37.05 7.31
CA ARG A 332 19.14 38.19 7.17
C ARG A 332 18.48 39.44 6.62
N ASN A 333 17.45 39.33 5.79
CA ASN A 333 16.73 40.48 5.21
C ASN A 333 15.56 40.96 6.10
N ALA A 334 15.22 40.24 7.15
CA ALA A 334 14.14 40.59 8.10
C ALA A 334 14.64 41.38 9.33
N LEU A 335 15.95 41.66 9.44
CA LEU A 335 16.62 42.53 10.39
C LEU A 335 17.12 43.81 9.70
#